data_6e0c14485dbf5c102366fd3ebd6b4499
#
_entry.id   6e0c14485dbf5c102366fd3ebd6b4499
#
_cell.length_a   1.000
_cell.length_b   1.000
_cell.length_c   1.000
_cell.angle_alpha   90.00
_cell.angle_beta   90.00
_cell.angle_gamma   90.00
#
_symmetry.space_group_name_H-M   'P 1'
#
loop_
_entity.id
_entity.type
_entity.pdbx_description
1 polymer ?
#
loop_
_entity_poly.entity_id
_entity_poly.type
_entity_poly.pdbx_seq_one_letter_code
_entity_poly.pdbx_strand_id
1 'polypeptide(L)'
;MNHTADIRSVRPGDAPQLAHIQTESWKAAFREIIPVGILSEYTDPEPVTRMYEHLLTHGIAHGYILEVDGAPHGIAWWDAAREPDMAGTAELICIHSLPAHWHQGYGKLLLEKVLRDVKSAGYPSILLWVFDANLPAIRFYRS
;
A
#
# COMPACT_ATOMS: atom_id res chain seq x y z
N MET A 1 17.89 20.46 -0.11
CA MET A 1 18.10 19.52 1.00
C MET A 1 17.70 18.11 0.60
N ASN A 2 18.51 17.14 0.96
CA ASN A 2 18.19 15.75 0.69
C ASN A 2 17.27 15.23 1.80
N HIS A 3 16.19 14.59 1.40
CA HIS A 3 15.29 13.94 2.33
C HIS A 3 15.76 12.52 2.62
N THR A 4 15.63 12.07 3.87
CA THR A 4 15.94 10.69 4.25
C THR A 4 14.68 9.85 4.20
N ALA A 5 14.68 8.84 3.34
CA ALA A 5 13.56 7.91 3.23
C ALA A 5 13.95 6.57 3.85
N ASP A 6 13.15 6.11 4.79
CA ASP A 6 13.35 4.83 5.48
C ASP A 6 12.09 3.98 5.39
N ILE A 7 12.25 2.68 5.22
CA ILE A 7 11.14 1.74 5.19
C ILE A 7 11.27 0.81 6.41
N ARG A 8 10.20 0.71 7.18
CA ARG A 8 10.15 -0.20 8.33
C ARG A 8 8.89 -1.07 8.28
N SER A 9 8.93 -2.21 8.95
CA SER A 9 7.74 -3.04 9.12
C SER A 9 6.73 -2.34 10.03
N VAL A 10 5.45 -2.59 9.75
CA VAL A 10 4.36 -2.09 10.60
C VAL A 10 4.41 -2.74 11.97
N ARG A 11 3.86 -2.06 12.97
CA ARG A 11 3.78 -2.53 14.34
C ARG A 11 2.50 -2.02 15.01
N PRO A 12 2.09 -2.63 16.15
CA PRO A 12 0.92 -2.13 16.87
C PRO A 12 1.02 -0.64 17.14
N GLY A 13 -0.10 0.06 16.97
CA GLY A 13 -0.15 1.51 17.10
C GLY A 13 -0.07 2.27 15.79
N ASP A 14 0.27 1.61 14.68
CA ASP A 14 0.38 2.26 13.37
C ASP A 14 -0.96 2.45 12.66
N ALA A 15 -2.04 1.80 13.12
CA ALA A 15 -3.32 1.79 12.40
C ALA A 15 -3.85 3.17 11.98
N PRO A 16 -3.83 4.22 12.83
CA PRO A 16 -4.30 5.54 12.42
C PRO A 16 -3.50 6.11 11.26
N GLN A 17 -2.18 5.93 11.26
CA GLN A 17 -1.32 6.45 10.19
C GLN A 17 -1.51 5.67 8.89
N LEU A 18 -1.66 4.36 8.98
CA LEU A 18 -1.95 3.50 7.83
C LEU A 18 -3.27 3.91 7.18
N ALA A 19 -4.30 4.12 8.00
CA ALA A 19 -5.62 4.54 7.52
C ALA A 19 -5.56 5.91 6.86
N HIS A 20 -4.83 6.86 7.45
CA HIS A 20 -4.68 8.20 6.89
C HIS A 20 -4.05 8.15 5.50
N ILE A 21 -2.94 7.43 5.36
CA ILE A 21 -2.24 7.32 4.07
C ILE A 21 -3.14 6.66 3.03
N GLN A 22 -3.81 5.57 3.39
CA GLN A 22 -4.69 4.87 2.46
C GLN A 22 -5.86 5.74 2.00
N THR A 23 -6.57 6.37 2.93
CA THR A 23 -7.76 7.16 2.59
C THR A 23 -7.41 8.39 1.76
N GLU A 24 -6.35 9.11 2.11
CA GLU A 24 -5.93 10.28 1.35
C GLU A 24 -5.42 9.90 -0.05
N SER A 25 -4.68 8.80 -0.15
CA SER A 25 -4.20 8.29 -1.44
C SER A 25 -5.38 7.89 -2.34
N TRP A 26 -6.38 7.20 -1.80
CA TRP A 26 -7.55 6.77 -2.54
C TRP A 26 -8.38 7.96 -3.04
N LYS A 27 -8.61 8.96 -2.18
CA LYS A 27 -9.33 10.17 -2.58
C LYS A 27 -8.68 10.83 -3.79
N ALA A 28 -7.37 10.97 -3.77
CA ALA A 28 -6.65 11.60 -4.87
C ALA A 28 -6.60 10.74 -6.12
N ALA A 29 -6.42 9.42 -5.97
CA ALA A 29 -6.26 8.51 -7.11
C ALA A 29 -7.58 8.23 -7.84
N PHE A 30 -8.70 8.17 -7.12
CA PHE A 30 -9.96 7.66 -7.66
C PHE A 30 -11.11 8.68 -7.73
N ARG A 31 -10.88 9.94 -7.36
CA ARG A 31 -11.96 10.93 -7.34
C ARG A 31 -12.65 11.16 -8.68
N GLU A 32 -11.96 10.90 -9.79
CA GLU A 32 -12.52 11.02 -11.14
C GLU A 32 -12.96 9.67 -11.73
N ILE A 33 -12.67 8.58 -11.05
CA ILE A 33 -12.93 7.22 -11.50
C ILE A 33 -14.14 6.63 -10.77
N ILE A 34 -14.26 6.91 -9.48
CA ILE A 34 -15.30 6.36 -8.61
C ILE A 34 -16.26 7.45 -8.19
N PRO A 35 -17.60 7.24 -8.25
CA PRO A 35 -18.58 8.23 -7.79
C PRO A 35 -18.31 8.68 -6.35
N VAL A 36 -18.53 9.97 -6.09
CA VAL A 36 -18.23 10.61 -4.80
C VAL A 36 -18.85 9.87 -3.61
N GLY A 37 -20.11 9.45 -3.74
CA GLY A 37 -20.79 8.75 -2.64
C GLY A 37 -20.17 7.41 -2.28
N ILE A 38 -19.75 6.66 -3.30
CA ILE A 38 -19.06 5.37 -3.10
C ILE A 38 -17.67 5.61 -2.55
N LEU A 39 -16.94 6.57 -3.13
CA LEU A 39 -15.59 6.90 -2.67
C LEU A 39 -15.58 7.33 -1.20
N SER A 40 -16.58 8.09 -0.76
CA SER A 40 -16.71 8.53 0.62
C SER A 40 -16.82 7.35 1.60
N GLU A 41 -17.53 6.27 1.21
CA GLU A 41 -17.64 5.08 2.04
C GLU A 41 -16.29 4.37 2.21
N TYR A 42 -15.54 4.23 1.12
CA TYR A 42 -14.24 3.53 1.14
C TYR A 42 -13.10 4.37 1.71
N THR A 43 -13.32 5.66 1.87
CA THR A 43 -12.30 6.56 2.43
C THR A 43 -12.67 7.12 3.80
N ASP A 44 -13.65 6.50 4.47
CA ASP A 44 -13.95 6.82 5.85
C ASP A 44 -12.81 6.27 6.72
N PRO A 45 -12.10 7.13 7.47
CA PRO A 45 -10.94 6.68 8.24
C PRO A 45 -11.29 5.74 9.39
N GLU A 46 -12.50 5.79 9.92
CA GLU A 46 -12.87 4.95 11.07
C GLU A 46 -12.86 3.44 10.76
N PRO A 47 -13.63 2.94 9.76
CA PRO A 47 -13.58 1.50 9.44
C PRO A 47 -12.22 1.07 8.90
N VAL A 48 -11.50 1.93 8.18
CA VAL A 48 -10.17 1.60 7.67
C VAL A 48 -9.19 1.45 8.84
N THR A 49 -9.26 2.32 9.84
CA THR A 49 -8.43 2.21 11.03
C THR A 49 -8.71 0.90 11.77
N ARG A 50 -9.98 0.53 11.94
CA ARG A 50 -10.35 -0.74 12.59
C ARG A 50 -9.83 -1.94 11.82
N MET A 51 -9.86 -1.89 10.49
CA MET A 51 -9.30 -2.95 9.65
C MET A 51 -7.80 -3.14 9.93
N TYR A 52 -7.05 -2.06 9.95
CA TYR A 52 -5.62 -2.13 10.23
C TYR A 52 -5.32 -2.57 11.66
N GLU A 53 -6.11 -2.13 12.63
CA GLU A 53 -5.97 -2.62 14.01
C GLU A 53 -6.12 -4.13 14.07
N HIS A 54 -7.08 -4.69 13.33
CA HIS A 54 -7.29 -6.14 13.25
C HIS A 54 -6.08 -6.84 12.62
N LEU A 55 -5.55 -6.32 11.51
CA LEU A 55 -4.38 -6.90 10.85
C LEU A 55 -3.16 -6.89 11.78
N LEU A 56 -2.93 -5.78 12.46
CA LEU A 56 -1.78 -5.63 13.36
C LEU A 56 -1.92 -6.50 14.60
N THR A 57 -3.11 -6.59 15.18
CA THR A 57 -3.36 -7.39 16.38
C THR A 57 -3.14 -8.88 16.11
N HIS A 58 -3.54 -9.37 14.93
CA HIS A 58 -3.47 -10.79 14.59
C HIS A 58 -2.26 -11.17 13.74
N GLY A 59 -1.38 -10.21 13.44
CA GLY A 59 -0.19 -10.49 12.63
C GLY A 59 -0.50 -10.99 11.23
N ILE A 60 -1.57 -10.49 10.61
CA ILE A 60 -2.02 -10.90 9.29
C ILE A 60 -1.27 -10.11 8.22
N ALA A 61 -0.75 -10.81 7.21
CA ALA A 61 -0.04 -10.22 6.08
C ALA A 61 1.27 -9.51 6.49
N HIS A 62 1.94 -8.90 5.52
CA HIS A 62 3.22 -8.21 5.72
C HIS A 62 3.06 -6.77 5.27
N GLY A 63 3.23 -5.83 6.19
CA GLY A 63 3.03 -4.42 5.92
C GLY A 63 4.28 -3.59 6.21
N TYR A 64 4.40 -2.48 5.48
CA TYR A 64 5.52 -1.56 5.61
C TYR A 64 5.03 -0.12 5.63
N ILE A 65 5.77 0.73 6.34
CA ILE A 65 5.61 2.17 6.29
C ILE A 65 6.90 2.78 5.76
N LEU A 66 6.79 3.64 4.75
CA LEU A 66 7.89 4.47 4.30
C LEU A 66 7.78 5.81 5.01
N GLU A 67 8.83 6.17 5.73
CA GLU A 67 8.93 7.45 6.43
C GLU A 67 9.93 8.34 5.69
N VAL A 68 9.57 9.60 5.52
CA VAL A 68 10.47 10.62 4.96
C VAL A 68 10.73 11.64 6.05
N ASP A 69 12.00 11.77 6.43
CA ASP A 69 12.42 12.64 7.54
C ASP A 69 11.65 12.34 8.84
N GLY A 70 11.35 11.06 9.07
CA GLY A 70 10.67 10.59 10.28
C GLY A 70 9.16 10.65 10.24
N ALA A 71 8.54 11.13 9.15
CA ALA A 71 7.10 11.23 9.01
C ALA A 71 6.56 10.19 8.03
N PRO A 72 5.47 9.47 8.35
CA PRO A 72 4.89 8.48 7.43
C PRO A 72 4.35 9.12 6.16
N HIS A 73 4.73 8.57 5.00
CA HIS A 73 4.27 9.06 3.70
C HIS A 73 3.75 7.97 2.77
N GLY A 74 4.15 6.72 2.98
CA GLY A 74 3.76 5.65 2.10
C GLY A 74 3.56 4.34 2.85
N ILE A 75 2.75 3.45 2.29
CA ILE A 75 2.50 2.12 2.84
C ILE A 75 2.47 1.08 1.73
N ALA A 76 2.80 -0.15 2.06
CA ALA A 76 2.63 -1.29 1.18
C ALA A 76 2.30 -2.53 2.01
N TRP A 77 1.47 -3.41 1.45
CA TRP A 77 1.10 -4.68 2.08
C TRP A 77 1.13 -5.80 1.07
N TRP A 78 1.61 -6.97 1.48
CA TRP A 78 1.55 -8.17 0.67
C TRP A 78 1.29 -9.40 1.54
N ASP A 79 0.82 -10.49 0.91
CA ASP A 79 0.63 -11.78 1.55
C ASP A 79 0.66 -12.86 0.49
N ALA A 80 0.53 -14.12 0.88
CA ALA A 80 0.30 -15.20 -0.06
C ALA A 80 -1.00 -14.92 -0.83
N ALA A 81 -1.03 -15.23 -2.13
CA ALA A 81 -2.21 -14.98 -2.94
C ALA A 81 -3.42 -15.75 -2.41
N ARG A 82 -4.56 -15.07 -2.34
CA ARG A 82 -5.80 -15.64 -1.82
C ARG A 82 -6.51 -16.56 -2.83
N GLU A 83 -6.22 -16.38 -4.11
CA GLU A 83 -6.82 -17.18 -5.17
C GLU A 83 -6.25 -18.61 -5.16
N PRO A 84 -7.11 -19.66 -5.11
CA PRO A 84 -6.63 -21.04 -5.06
C PRO A 84 -5.74 -21.43 -6.24
N ASP A 85 -6.03 -20.89 -7.43
CA ASP A 85 -5.26 -21.16 -8.66
C ASP A 85 -3.89 -20.49 -8.65
N MET A 86 -3.63 -19.61 -7.70
CA MET A 86 -2.38 -18.85 -7.59
C MET A 86 -1.54 -19.31 -6.40
N ALA A 87 -1.77 -20.52 -5.92
CA ALA A 87 -0.97 -21.11 -4.84
C ALA A 87 0.52 -21.05 -5.17
N GLY A 88 1.34 -20.61 -4.22
CA GLY A 88 2.77 -20.41 -4.43
C GLY A 88 3.14 -19.05 -5.01
N THR A 89 2.15 -18.18 -5.25
CA THR A 89 2.36 -16.81 -5.69
C THR A 89 2.05 -15.85 -4.52
N ALA A 90 2.78 -14.76 -4.41
CA ALA A 90 2.44 -13.69 -3.48
C ALA A 90 1.46 -12.71 -4.12
N GLU A 91 0.76 -11.94 -3.32
CA GLU A 91 -0.18 -10.92 -3.78
C GLU A 91 0.18 -9.58 -3.16
N LEU A 92 0.38 -8.55 -4.00
CA LEU A 92 0.48 -7.19 -3.52
C LEU A 92 -0.93 -6.69 -3.22
N ILE A 93 -1.23 -6.53 -1.93
CA ILE A 93 -2.56 -6.14 -1.48
C ILE A 93 -2.80 -4.66 -1.76
N CYS A 94 -1.84 -3.82 -1.42
CA CYS A 94 -1.92 -2.40 -1.71
C CYS A 94 -0.54 -1.74 -1.66
N ILE A 95 -0.45 -0.59 -2.34
CA ILE A 95 0.68 0.33 -2.22
C ILE A 95 0.10 1.73 -2.37
N HIS A 96 0.31 2.57 -1.37
CA HIS A 96 -0.24 3.93 -1.32
C HIS A 96 0.80 4.90 -0.84
N SER A 97 0.73 6.14 -1.32
CA SER A 97 1.53 7.24 -0.80
C SER A 97 0.70 8.51 -0.78
N LEU A 98 1.03 9.43 0.13
CA LEU A 98 0.35 10.71 0.19
C LEU A 98 0.54 11.47 -1.12
N PRO A 99 -0.52 12.13 -1.65
CA PRO A 99 -0.44 12.80 -2.95
C PRO A 99 0.68 13.84 -3.07
N ALA A 100 1.00 14.52 -1.97
CA ALA A 100 2.07 15.53 -1.95
C ALA A 100 3.45 14.95 -2.29
N HIS A 101 3.62 13.64 -2.20
CA HIS A 101 4.89 12.96 -2.44
C HIS A 101 4.90 12.06 -3.65
N TRP A 102 3.85 12.14 -4.49
CA TRP A 102 3.81 11.38 -5.72
C TRP A 102 4.89 11.85 -6.70
N HIS A 103 5.34 10.94 -7.55
CA HIS A 103 6.36 11.19 -8.58
C HIS A 103 7.75 11.53 -8.02
N GLN A 104 8.02 11.19 -6.74
CA GLN A 104 9.33 11.39 -6.12
C GLN A 104 10.09 10.08 -5.91
N GLY A 105 9.59 8.97 -6.47
CA GLY A 105 10.25 7.66 -6.38
C GLY A 105 10.00 6.89 -5.09
N TYR A 106 9.19 7.40 -4.17
CA TYR A 106 8.94 6.72 -2.89
C TYR A 106 8.13 5.44 -3.06
N GLY A 107 7.14 5.44 -3.95
CA GLY A 107 6.39 4.22 -4.26
C GLY A 107 7.26 3.14 -4.85
N LYS A 108 8.23 3.51 -5.67
CA LYS A 108 9.17 2.57 -6.26
C LYS A 108 10.05 1.93 -5.19
N LEU A 109 10.50 2.71 -4.21
CA LEU A 109 11.27 2.19 -3.07
C LEU A 109 10.47 1.16 -2.29
N LEU A 110 9.19 1.43 -2.03
CA LEU A 110 8.29 0.50 -1.36
C LEU A 110 8.12 -0.79 -2.17
N LEU A 111 7.88 -0.67 -3.46
CA LEU A 111 7.70 -1.83 -4.33
C LEU A 111 8.97 -2.68 -4.36
N GLU A 112 10.14 -2.07 -4.46
CA GLU A 112 11.41 -2.78 -4.46
C GLU A 112 11.61 -3.56 -3.16
N LYS A 113 11.23 -2.97 -2.01
CA LYS A 113 11.31 -3.65 -0.71
C LYS A 113 10.37 -4.85 -0.67
N VAL A 114 9.12 -4.68 -1.14
CA VAL A 114 8.16 -5.78 -1.20
C VAL A 114 8.71 -6.92 -2.07
N LEU A 115 9.21 -6.60 -3.25
CA LEU A 115 9.74 -7.61 -4.18
C LEU A 115 10.92 -8.38 -3.58
N ARG A 116 11.82 -7.70 -2.86
CA ARG A 116 12.93 -8.36 -2.18
C ARG A 116 12.44 -9.31 -1.10
N ASP A 117 11.48 -8.89 -0.29
CA ASP A 117 10.97 -9.71 0.80
C ASP A 117 10.14 -10.88 0.29
N VAL A 118 9.36 -10.69 -0.78
CA VAL A 118 8.62 -11.76 -1.46
C VAL A 118 9.57 -12.83 -1.97
N LYS A 119 10.64 -12.42 -2.62
CA LYS A 119 11.67 -13.35 -3.12
C LYS A 119 12.35 -14.09 -1.96
N SER A 120 12.71 -13.38 -0.91
CA SER A 120 13.35 -13.96 0.27
C SER A 120 12.44 -14.95 0.98
N ALA A 121 11.13 -14.76 0.92
CA ALA A 121 10.15 -15.68 1.49
C ALA A 121 9.90 -16.93 0.60
N GLY A 122 10.54 -17.01 -0.57
CA GLY A 122 10.45 -18.16 -1.46
C GLY A 122 9.38 -18.09 -2.54
N TYR A 123 8.73 -16.94 -2.72
CA TYR A 123 7.72 -16.78 -3.78
C TYR A 123 8.40 -16.35 -5.09
N PRO A 124 8.18 -17.11 -6.19
CA PRO A 124 8.81 -16.78 -7.48
C PRO A 124 8.14 -15.61 -8.21
N SER A 125 6.90 -15.26 -7.84
CA SER A 125 6.15 -14.22 -8.52
C SER A 125 5.19 -13.52 -7.57
N ILE A 126 4.73 -12.33 -7.99
CA ILE A 126 3.76 -11.54 -7.24
C ILE A 126 2.62 -11.11 -8.16
N LEU A 127 1.39 -11.28 -7.68
CA LEU A 127 0.17 -10.85 -8.34
C LEU A 127 -0.22 -9.48 -7.83
N LEU A 128 -0.68 -8.61 -8.73
CA LEU A 128 -1.22 -7.31 -8.33
C LEU A 128 -2.47 -6.99 -9.13
N TRP A 129 -3.34 -6.18 -8.54
CA TRP A 129 -4.60 -5.75 -9.14
C TRP A 129 -4.58 -4.24 -9.29
N VAL A 130 -5.11 -3.76 -10.42
CA VAL A 130 -5.20 -2.33 -10.70
C VAL A 130 -6.45 -2.06 -11.56
N PHE A 131 -7.14 -0.94 -11.31
CA PHE A 131 -8.24 -0.53 -12.18
C PHE A 131 -7.69 -0.13 -13.54
N ASP A 132 -8.34 -0.58 -14.63
CA ASP A 132 -7.93 -0.24 -15.99
C ASP A 132 -7.88 1.27 -16.23
N ALA A 133 -8.75 2.03 -15.58
CA ALA A 133 -8.80 3.48 -15.71
C ALA A 133 -7.73 4.21 -14.89
N ASN A 134 -6.99 3.50 -14.02
CA ASN A 134 -5.95 4.10 -13.18
C ASN A 134 -4.62 4.12 -13.93
N LEU A 135 -4.51 5.02 -14.92
CA LEU A 135 -3.32 5.12 -15.77
C LEU A 135 -2.02 5.42 -15.01
N PRO A 136 -2.00 6.30 -13.99
CA PRO A 136 -0.78 6.53 -13.21
C PRO A 136 -0.25 5.26 -12.54
N ALA A 137 -1.13 4.44 -11.96
CA ALA A 137 -0.72 3.18 -11.34
C ALA A 137 -0.21 2.19 -12.38
N ILE A 138 -0.87 2.08 -13.53
CA ILE A 138 -0.44 1.21 -14.63
C ILE A 138 0.96 1.60 -15.09
N ARG A 139 1.22 2.88 -15.30
CA ARG A 139 2.55 3.37 -15.69
C ARG A 139 3.59 3.05 -14.64
N PHE A 140 3.25 3.22 -13.36
CA PHE A 140 4.13 2.91 -12.25
C PHE A 140 4.57 1.44 -12.28
N TYR A 141 3.62 0.51 -12.40
CA TYR A 141 3.93 -0.92 -12.37
C TYR A 141 4.69 -1.41 -13.61
N ARG A 142 4.61 -0.69 -14.71
CA ARG A 142 5.34 -1.01 -15.94
C ARG A 142 6.72 -0.39 -16.04
N SER A 143 7.03 0.55 -15.16
CA SER A 143 8.31 1.28 -15.20
C SER A 143 9.53 0.46 -14.72
#